data_90c97b6c88c804dd57e361d5058ecfbd
#
_entry.id   90c97b6c88c804dd57e361d5058ecfbd
#
_cell.length_a   1.000
_cell.length_b   1.000
_cell.length_c   1.000
_cell.angle_alpha   90.00
_cell.angle_beta   90.00
_cell.angle_gamma   90.00
#
_symmetry.space_group_name_H-M   'P 1'
#
loop_
_entity.id
_entity.type
_entity.pdbx_description
1 polymer ?
#
loop_
_entity_poly.entity_id
_entity_poly.type
_entity_poly.pdbx_seq_one_letter_code
_entity_poly.pdbx_strand_id
1 'polypeptide(L)'
;AVDIAKESADIILLEKSLTVLENGIAEGRSVFANIMKYIKITASSNFGNVFSILAASALLPFLPMLPLQLLFLNLLYDLSCLSIPFDRVDRDFILRPRRWDSRGLARFMLFLGPVSSVYDLVTFAVMYFVFSASTPEQQALFQSGWFVASMVTQLLVIQVLRTDRKPFLESRASLPVLLAAAAAASVAAAVPFTALGRSLGLTGLPGGYWPLLLAIVTAYVFHAQGVKWAYRQRFGGEWL
;
A
#
# COMPACT_ATOMS: atom_id res chain seq x y z
N ALA A 1 29.40 -6.86 -35.42
CA ALA A 1 28.52 -8.00 -35.59
C ALA A 1 27.83 -7.87 -36.99
N VAL A 2 27.62 -8.99 -37.66
CA VAL A 2 26.90 -9.04 -38.93
C VAL A 2 25.46 -8.61 -38.70
N ASP A 3 24.87 -7.82 -39.60
CA ASP A 3 23.54 -7.24 -39.39
C ASP A 3 22.46 -8.30 -39.14
N ILE A 4 22.54 -9.45 -39.80
CA ILE A 4 21.68 -10.61 -39.57
C ILE A 4 21.75 -11.11 -38.10
N ALA A 5 22.93 -11.08 -37.46
CA ALA A 5 23.09 -11.48 -36.08
C ALA A 5 22.47 -10.45 -35.11
N LYS A 6 22.46 -9.17 -35.47
CA LYS A 6 21.77 -8.12 -34.68
C LYS A 6 20.26 -8.24 -34.81
N GLU A 7 19.76 -8.53 -36.04
CA GLU A 7 18.30 -8.69 -36.27
C GLU A 7 17.71 -9.92 -35.58
N SER A 8 18.50 -10.97 -35.34
CA SER A 8 18.05 -12.19 -34.67
C SER A 8 18.33 -12.22 -33.16
N ALA A 9 18.98 -11.20 -32.61
CA ALA A 9 19.31 -11.15 -31.21
C ALA A 9 18.21 -10.41 -30.39
N ASP A 10 17.77 -11.00 -29.28
CA ASP A 10 16.83 -10.34 -28.33
C ASP A 10 17.51 -9.18 -27.57
N ILE A 11 18.84 -9.27 -27.38
CA ILE A 11 19.64 -8.24 -26.67
C ILE A 11 20.92 -7.98 -27.47
N ILE A 12 21.20 -6.71 -27.73
CA ILE A 12 22.43 -6.27 -28.40
C ILE A 12 23.25 -5.47 -27.39
N LEU A 13 24.49 -5.95 -27.13
CA LEU A 13 25.44 -5.21 -26.30
C LEU A 13 26.13 -4.14 -27.19
N LEU A 14 26.02 -2.89 -26.80
CA LEU A 14 26.65 -1.76 -27.47
C LEU A 14 28.17 -1.72 -27.18
N GLU A 15 28.57 -2.24 -26.02
CA GLU A 15 29.96 -2.36 -25.60
C GLU A 15 30.37 -3.83 -25.51
N LYS A 16 31.59 -4.17 -25.87
CA LYS A 16 32.17 -5.53 -25.78
C LYS A 16 32.62 -5.82 -24.33
N SER A 17 31.69 -5.76 -23.39
CA SER A 17 31.99 -6.01 -21.97
C SER A 17 30.93 -6.91 -21.33
N LEU A 18 31.38 -7.99 -20.70
CA LEU A 18 30.50 -8.86 -19.90
C LEU A 18 29.96 -8.16 -18.64
N THR A 19 30.68 -7.15 -18.15
CA THR A 19 30.23 -6.34 -17.01
C THR A 19 28.96 -5.56 -17.33
N VAL A 20 28.81 -5.11 -18.59
CA VAL A 20 27.57 -4.44 -19.05
C VAL A 20 26.40 -5.41 -18.99
N LEU A 21 26.61 -6.68 -19.38
CA LEU A 21 25.58 -7.71 -19.29
C LEU A 21 25.20 -8.02 -17.83
N GLU A 22 26.20 -8.16 -16.96
CA GLU A 22 26.00 -8.41 -15.53
C GLU A 22 25.19 -7.28 -14.88
N ASN A 23 25.56 -6.03 -15.13
CA ASN A 23 24.83 -4.86 -14.65
C ASN A 23 23.41 -4.81 -15.21
N GLY A 24 23.22 -5.11 -16.49
CA GLY A 24 21.90 -5.17 -17.12
C GLY A 24 20.99 -6.24 -16.49
N ILE A 25 21.53 -7.41 -16.17
CA ILE A 25 20.80 -8.47 -15.47
C ILE A 25 20.41 -8.02 -14.05
N ALA A 26 21.33 -7.42 -13.30
CA ALA A 26 21.07 -6.94 -11.95
C ALA A 26 19.99 -5.84 -11.94
N GLU A 27 20.08 -4.88 -12.87
CA GLU A 27 19.10 -3.81 -13.03
C GLU A 27 17.73 -4.36 -13.44
N GLY A 28 17.67 -5.25 -14.43
CA GLY A 28 16.43 -5.90 -14.86
C GLY A 28 15.75 -6.67 -13.70
N ARG A 29 16.51 -7.36 -12.84
CA ARG A 29 15.98 -8.01 -11.63
C ARG A 29 15.48 -6.99 -10.60
N SER A 30 16.14 -5.84 -10.46
CA SER A 30 15.73 -4.75 -9.59
C SER A 30 14.40 -4.14 -10.05
N VAL A 31 14.28 -3.86 -11.34
CA VAL A 31 13.03 -3.38 -11.95
C VAL A 31 11.90 -4.38 -11.74
N PHE A 32 12.14 -5.67 -12.02
CA PHE A 32 11.16 -6.73 -11.80
C PHE A 32 10.71 -6.81 -10.32
N ALA A 33 11.64 -6.67 -9.37
CA ALA A 33 11.32 -6.63 -7.94
C ALA A 33 10.37 -5.49 -7.59
N ASN A 34 10.63 -4.29 -8.10
CA ASN A 34 9.79 -3.13 -7.84
C ASN A 34 8.40 -3.26 -8.49
N ILE A 35 8.30 -3.86 -9.68
CA ILE A 35 7.03 -4.22 -10.30
C ILE A 35 6.26 -5.21 -9.40
N MET A 36 6.91 -6.25 -8.89
CA MET A 36 6.29 -7.23 -8.00
C MET A 36 5.82 -6.62 -6.69
N LYS A 37 6.61 -5.71 -6.10
CA LYS A 37 6.18 -4.93 -4.92
C LYS A 37 4.89 -4.16 -5.20
N TYR A 38 4.89 -3.36 -6.27
CA TYR A 38 3.73 -2.55 -6.66
C TYR A 38 2.48 -3.41 -6.81
N ILE A 39 2.56 -4.49 -7.58
CA ILE A 39 1.40 -5.35 -7.86
C ILE A 39 0.89 -6.02 -6.58
N LYS A 40 1.77 -6.60 -5.75
CA LYS A 40 1.37 -7.26 -4.50
C LYS A 40 0.74 -6.28 -3.52
N ILE A 41 1.33 -5.10 -3.34
CA ILE A 41 0.85 -4.06 -2.44
C ILE A 41 -0.50 -3.54 -2.89
N THR A 42 -0.61 -3.12 -4.16
CA THR A 42 -1.85 -2.54 -4.71
C THR A 42 -2.99 -3.57 -4.73
N ALA A 43 -2.73 -4.79 -5.16
CA ALA A 43 -3.73 -5.85 -5.19
C ALA A 43 -4.25 -6.18 -3.77
N SER A 44 -3.36 -6.25 -2.77
CA SER A 44 -3.76 -6.52 -1.38
C SER A 44 -4.55 -5.35 -0.78
N SER A 45 -4.16 -4.11 -1.03
CA SER A 45 -4.87 -2.91 -0.57
C SER A 45 -6.27 -2.82 -1.18
N ASN A 46 -6.40 -3.00 -2.49
CA ASN A 46 -7.69 -2.96 -3.17
C ASN A 46 -8.62 -4.09 -2.70
N PHE A 47 -8.08 -5.31 -2.49
CA PHE A 47 -8.85 -6.41 -1.93
C PHE A 47 -9.39 -6.08 -0.53
N GLY A 48 -8.54 -5.53 0.34
CA GLY A 48 -8.93 -5.08 1.68
C GLY A 48 -10.02 -4.00 1.63
N ASN A 49 -9.86 -2.97 0.80
CA ASN A 49 -10.83 -1.88 0.67
C ASN A 49 -12.22 -2.37 0.22
N VAL A 50 -12.26 -3.25 -0.79
CA VAL A 50 -13.54 -3.83 -1.26
C VAL A 50 -14.22 -4.61 -0.14
N PHE A 51 -13.47 -5.42 0.61
CA PHE A 51 -14.01 -6.19 1.72
C PHE A 51 -14.54 -5.29 2.85
N SER A 52 -13.82 -4.21 3.17
CA SER A 52 -14.22 -3.23 4.18
C SER A 52 -15.49 -2.48 3.77
N ILE A 53 -15.61 -2.08 2.50
CA ILE A 53 -16.82 -1.42 1.97
C ILE A 53 -18.02 -2.36 2.06
N LEU A 54 -17.88 -3.62 1.66
CA LEU A 54 -18.97 -4.60 1.73
C LEU A 54 -19.44 -4.82 3.17
N ALA A 55 -18.50 -5.01 4.10
CA ALA A 55 -18.83 -5.20 5.52
C ALA A 55 -19.53 -3.97 6.11
N ALA A 56 -19.01 -2.76 5.83
CA ALA A 56 -19.59 -1.52 6.33
C ALA A 56 -20.98 -1.25 5.73
N SER A 57 -21.16 -1.50 4.43
CA SER A 57 -22.46 -1.28 3.75
C SER A 57 -23.56 -2.21 4.27
N ALA A 58 -23.21 -3.34 4.87
CA ALA A 58 -24.17 -4.24 5.52
C ALA A 58 -24.57 -3.77 6.94
N LEU A 59 -23.74 -2.95 7.59
CA LEU A 59 -23.91 -2.58 9.01
C LEU A 59 -24.34 -1.13 9.21
N LEU A 60 -24.04 -0.24 8.28
CA LEU A 60 -24.29 1.20 8.38
C LEU A 60 -25.57 1.62 7.63
N PRO A 61 -26.32 2.59 8.15
CA PRO A 61 -27.50 3.15 7.46
C PRO A 61 -27.15 4.11 6.31
N PHE A 62 -25.86 4.32 6.04
CA PHE A 62 -25.33 5.20 4.99
C PHE A 62 -24.09 4.58 4.34
N LEU A 63 -23.66 5.12 3.20
CA LEU A 63 -22.44 4.66 2.53
C LEU A 63 -21.20 5.03 3.37
N PRO A 64 -20.32 4.08 3.67
CA PRO A 64 -19.13 4.32 4.47
C PRO A 64 -18.13 5.27 3.81
N MET A 65 -18.17 5.38 2.48
CA MET A 65 -17.43 6.35 1.67
C MET A 65 -18.17 6.62 0.37
N LEU A 66 -18.24 7.87 -0.05
CA LEU A 66 -18.84 8.24 -1.34
C LEU A 66 -17.91 7.87 -2.50
N PRO A 67 -18.44 7.59 -3.70
CA PRO A 67 -17.61 7.22 -4.85
C PRO A 67 -16.54 8.27 -5.19
N LEU A 68 -16.84 9.55 -5.05
CA LEU A 68 -15.89 10.63 -5.32
C LEU A 68 -14.76 10.69 -4.28
N GLN A 69 -15.08 10.42 -3.01
CA GLN A 69 -14.09 10.31 -1.93
C GLN A 69 -13.15 9.12 -2.17
N LEU A 70 -13.71 7.97 -2.56
CA LEU A 70 -12.95 6.76 -2.87
C LEU A 70 -12.04 6.97 -4.09
N LEU A 71 -12.55 7.64 -5.14
CA LEU A 71 -11.74 7.99 -6.31
C LEU A 71 -10.57 8.90 -5.93
N PHE A 72 -10.80 9.91 -5.10
CA PHE A 72 -9.77 10.83 -4.65
C PHE A 72 -8.74 10.12 -3.76
N LEU A 73 -9.18 9.24 -2.86
CA LEU A 73 -8.31 8.42 -2.03
C LEU A 73 -7.40 7.52 -2.88
N ASN A 74 -7.97 6.81 -3.86
CA ASN A 74 -7.21 5.95 -4.75
C ASN A 74 -6.21 6.74 -5.60
N LEU A 75 -6.62 7.91 -6.15
CA LEU A 75 -5.72 8.78 -6.91
C LEU A 75 -4.52 9.22 -6.06
N LEU A 76 -4.76 9.64 -4.82
CA LEU A 76 -3.71 10.07 -3.91
C LEU A 76 -2.76 8.92 -3.54
N TYR A 77 -3.31 7.72 -3.34
CA TYR A 77 -2.55 6.50 -3.12
C TYR A 77 -1.70 6.12 -4.34
N ASP A 78 -2.28 6.12 -5.54
CA ASP A 78 -1.59 5.78 -6.78
C ASP A 78 -0.46 6.77 -7.08
N LEU A 79 -0.67 8.07 -6.85
CA LEU A 79 0.39 9.08 -6.95
C LEU A 79 1.56 8.79 -6.00
N SER A 80 1.27 8.31 -4.79
CA SER A 80 2.32 7.86 -3.85
C SER A 80 3.06 6.63 -4.40
N CYS A 81 2.34 5.69 -5.00
CA CYS A 81 2.91 4.46 -5.57
C CYS A 81 3.82 4.70 -6.79
N LEU A 82 3.71 5.84 -7.49
CA LEU A 82 4.64 6.23 -8.57
C LEU A 82 6.10 6.34 -8.09
N SER A 83 6.31 6.41 -6.79
CA SER A 83 7.65 6.42 -6.19
C SER A 83 8.28 5.02 -6.06
N ILE A 84 7.50 3.93 -6.13
CA ILE A 84 7.96 2.54 -5.93
C ILE A 84 9.07 2.10 -6.92
N PRO A 85 9.05 2.50 -8.21
CA PRO A 85 10.15 2.17 -9.12
C PRO A 85 11.53 2.64 -8.64
N PHE A 86 11.57 3.68 -7.82
CA PHE A 86 12.80 4.23 -7.24
C PHE A 86 13.16 3.62 -5.88
N ASP A 87 12.40 2.59 -5.42
CA ASP A 87 12.67 1.96 -4.15
C ASP A 87 13.89 1.03 -4.20
N ARG A 88 14.53 0.90 -3.05
CA ARG A 88 15.66 -0.02 -2.89
C ARG A 88 15.18 -1.47 -2.88
N VAL A 89 15.88 -2.31 -3.60
CA VAL A 89 15.62 -3.75 -3.64
C VAL A 89 16.58 -4.48 -2.70
N ASP A 90 16.06 -5.44 -1.95
CA ASP A 90 16.87 -6.28 -1.07
C ASP A 90 17.81 -7.14 -1.92
N ARG A 91 19.10 -7.24 -1.51
CA ARG A 91 20.16 -7.95 -2.26
C ARG A 91 19.79 -9.41 -2.56
N ASP A 92 19.13 -10.06 -1.62
CA ASP A 92 18.74 -11.46 -1.73
C ASP A 92 17.77 -11.71 -2.91
N PHE A 93 16.98 -10.68 -3.28
CA PHE A 93 16.11 -10.75 -4.43
C PHE A 93 16.89 -10.71 -5.76
N ILE A 94 17.92 -9.88 -5.85
CA ILE A 94 18.71 -9.68 -7.07
C ILE A 94 19.59 -10.91 -7.36
N LEU A 95 20.05 -11.64 -6.33
CA LEU A 95 20.97 -12.77 -6.48
C LEU A 95 20.34 -13.96 -7.24
N ARG A 96 19.04 -14.13 -7.22
CA ARG A 96 18.35 -15.26 -7.84
C ARG A 96 17.34 -14.81 -8.88
N PRO A 97 17.22 -15.50 -10.04
CA PRO A 97 16.17 -15.23 -10.99
C PRO A 97 14.80 -15.56 -10.37
N ARG A 98 13.85 -14.67 -10.53
CA ARG A 98 12.46 -14.83 -10.07
C ARG A 98 11.52 -14.94 -11.25
N ARG A 99 10.40 -15.62 -11.03
CA ARG A 99 9.34 -15.79 -12.02
C ARG A 99 8.05 -15.17 -11.51
N TRP A 100 7.20 -14.80 -12.43
CA TRP A 100 5.83 -14.42 -12.10
C TRP A 100 5.07 -15.62 -11.52
N ASP A 101 4.49 -15.46 -10.34
CA ASP A 101 3.65 -16.46 -9.70
C ASP A 101 2.28 -15.86 -9.33
N SER A 102 1.28 -16.12 -10.18
CA SER A 102 -0.09 -15.68 -9.97
C SER A 102 -0.76 -16.36 -8.76
N ARG A 103 -0.40 -17.62 -8.47
CA ARG A 103 -0.92 -18.35 -7.30
C ARG A 103 -0.34 -17.79 -6.01
N GLY A 104 0.94 -17.42 -6.02
CA GLY A 104 1.60 -16.71 -4.92
C GLY A 104 0.96 -15.35 -4.68
N LEU A 105 0.62 -14.61 -5.73
CA LEU A 105 -0.09 -13.34 -5.61
C LEU A 105 -1.48 -13.51 -4.96
N ALA A 106 -2.27 -14.48 -5.41
CA ALA A 106 -3.59 -14.75 -4.83
C ALA A 106 -3.49 -15.12 -3.33
N ARG A 107 -2.53 -15.99 -2.97
CA ARG A 107 -2.25 -16.32 -1.56
C ARG A 107 -1.87 -15.09 -0.75
N PHE A 108 -1.00 -14.25 -1.28
CA PHE A 108 -0.58 -13.01 -0.64
C PHE A 108 -1.77 -12.09 -0.36
N MET A 109 -2.64 -11.87 -1.35
CA MET A 109 -3.85 -11.07 -1.20
C MET A 109 -4.80 -11.63 -0.13
N LEU A 110 -5.02 -12.95 -0.11
CA LEU A 110 -5.91 -13.60 0.86
C LEU A 110 -5.38 -13.55 2.29
N PHE A 111 -4.06 -13.53 2.49
CA PHE A 111 -3.45 -13.43 3.83
C PHE A 111 -3.34 -11.99 4.34
N LEU A 112 -3.00 -11.05 3.46
CA LEU A 112 -2.68 -9.69 3.86
C LEU A 112 -3.82 -8.70 3.64
N GLY A 113 -4.67 -8.95 2.64
CA GLY A 113 -5.85 -8.11 2.40
C GLY A 113 -6.76 -7.98 3.62
N PRO A 114 -7.18 -9.09 4.27
CA PRO A 114 -8.03 -9.02 5.47
C PRO A 114 -7.42 -8.28 6.65
N VAL A 115 -6.09 -8.17 6.73
CA VAL A 115 -5.43 -7.44 7.83
C VAL A 115 -5.85 -5.97 7.84
N SER A 116 -5.83 -5.30 6.68
CA SER A 116 -6.30 -3.90 6.59
C SER A 116 -7.78 -3.78 6.91
N SER A 117 -8.61 -4.71 6.43
CA SER A 117 -10.06 -4.70 6.69
C SER A 117 -10.40 -4.81 8.18
N VAL A 118 -9.64 -5.58 8.95
CA VAL A 118 -9.83 -5.62 10.41
C VAL A 118 -9.65 -4.23 11.03
N TYR A 119 -8.64 -3.47 10.59
CA TYR A 119 -8.40 -2.12 11.12
C TYR A 119 -9.34 -1.06 10.56
N ASP A 120 -9.88 -1.27 9.37
CA ASP A 120 -11.01 -0.49 8.88
C ASP A 120 -12.24 -0.69 9.78
N LEU A 121 -12.57 -1.95 10.13
CA LEU A 121 -13.66 -2.26 11.05
C LEU A 121 -13.43 -1.67 12.47
N VAL A 122 -12.20 -1.69 12.95
CA VAL A 122 -11.84 -1.00 14.21
C VAL A 122 -12.06 0.51 14.08
N THR A 123 -11.67 1.11 12.98
CA THR A 123 -11.92 2.53 12.70
C THR A 123 -13.42 2.82 12.64
N PHE A 124 -14.21 1.96 11.99
CA PHE A 124 -15.67 2.07 11.96
C PHE A 124 -16.26 2.01 13.37
N ALA A 125 -15.81 1.08 14.20
CA ALA A 125 -16.26 0.98 15.58
C ALA A 125 -15.90 2.24 16.40
N VAL A 126 -14.71 2.77 16.23
CA VAL A 126 -14.29 4.03 16.87
C VAL A 126 -15.16 5.20 16.40
N MET A 127 -15.39 5.36 15.09
CA MET A 127 -16.24 6.44 14.59
C MET A 127 -17.68 6.29 15.06
N TYR A 128 -18.20 5.06 15.06
CA TYR A 128 -19.58 4.77 15.44
C TYR A 128 -19.83 4.94 16.94
N PHE A 129 -19.00 4.33 17.79
CA PHE A 129 -19.25 4.28 19.25
C PHE A 129 -18.58 5.41 20.02
N VAL A 130 -17.36 5.84 19.67
CA VAL A 130 -16.63 6.87 20.40
C VAL A 130 -17.02 8.27 19.94
N PHE A 131 -17.14 8.47 18.63
CA PHE A 131 -17.52 9.77 18.06
C PHE A 131 -19.02 9.89 17.75
N SER A 132 -19.80 8.84 18.07
CA SER A 132 -21.26 8.78 17.85
C SER A 132 -21.67 9.05 16.40
N ALA A 133 -20.78 8.85 15.44
CA ALA A 133 -21.03 9.09 14.01
C ALA A 133 -21.85 7.94 13.42
N SER A 134 -23.07 7.74 13.92
CA SER A 134 -23.94 6.60 13.62
C SER A 134 -25.20 6.99 12.82
N THR A 135 -25.44 8.28 12.62
CA THR A 135 -26.63 8.79 11.92
C THR A 135 -26.25 9.41 10.58
N PRO A 136 -27.21 9.54 9.64
CA PRO A 136 -26.98 10.19 8.34
C PRO A 136 -26.47 11.63 8.47
N GLU A 137 -26.84 12.37 9.52
CA GLU A 137 -26.37 13.73 9.75
C GLU A 137 -24.87 13.79 10.10
N GLN A 138 -24.36 12.70 10.66
CA GLN A 138 -22.95 12.56 11.06
C GLN A 138 -22.12 11.76 10.05
N GLN A 139 -22.71 11.38 8.92
CA GLN A 139 -22.07 10.63 7.86
C GLN A 139 -20.75 11.27 7.41
N ALA A 140 -20.70 12.59 7.25
CA ALA A 140 -19.51 13.31 6.83
C ALA A 140 -18.34 13.13 7.82
N LEU A 141 -18.62 13.09 9.12
CA LEU A 141 -17.62 12.84 10.16
C LEU A 141 -17.07 11.41 10.08
N PHE A 142 -17.98 10.43 9.93
CA PHE A 142 -17.60 9.02 9.77
C PHE A 142 -16.69 8.83 8.55
N GLN A 143 -17.13 9.37 7.41
CA GLN A 143 -16.39 9.28 6.15
C GLN A 143 -15.02 9.95 6.23
N SER A 144 -14.91 11.12 6.89
CA SER A 144 -13.64 11.79 7.11
C SER A 144 -12.68 10.97 7.97
N GLY A 145 -13.18 10.34 9.05
CA GLY A 145 -12.37 9.47 9.89
C GLY A 145 -11.83 8.28 9.13
N TRP A 146 -12.68 7.58 8.39
CA TRP A 146 -12.21 6.44 7.61
C TRP A 146 -11.31 6.86 6.44
N PHE A 147 -11.59 7.95 5.75
CA PHE A 147 -10.74 8.48 4.68
C PHE A 147 -9.29 8.70 5.14
N VAL A 148 -9.10 9.37 6.29
CA VAL A 148 -7.77 9.62 6.83
C VAL A 148 -7.11 8.33 7.33
N ALA A 149 -7.83 7.49 8.08
CA ALA A 149 -7.30 6.23 8.60
C ALA A 149 -6.89 5.28 7.46
N SER A 150 -7.74 5.11 6.45
CA SER A 150 -7.49 4.26 5.30
C SER A 150 -6.25 4.72 4.53
N MET A 151 -6.09 6.03 4.28
CA MET A 151 -4.88 6.54 3.61
C MET A 151 -3.63 6.24 4.42
N VAL A 152 -3.61 6.55 5.72
CA VAL A 152 -2.43 6.35 6.56
C VAL A 152 -2.07 4.86 6.67
N THR A 153 -3.03 3.97 6.85
CA THR A 153 -2.77 2.52 6.91
C THR A 153 -2.28 1.98 5.58
N GLN A 154 -2.84 2.41 4.44
CA GLN A 154 -2.37 2.03 3.10
C GLN A 154 -0.94 2.49 2.82
N LEU A 155 -0.57 3.71 3.20
CA LEU A 155 0.80 4.20 3.04
C LEU A 155 1.80 3.48 3.95
N LEU A 156 1.39 3.08 5.15
CA LEU A 156 2.23 2.32 6.06
C LEU A 156 2.38 0.85 5.64
N VAL A 157 1.35 0.25 5.07
CA VAL A 157 1.47 -1.11 4.56
C VAL A 157 2.47 -1.19 3.40
N ILE A 158 2.62 -0.14 2.58
CA ILE A 158 3.69 -0.07 1.59
C ILE A 158 5.05 -0.30 2.28
N GLN A 159 5.29 0.37 3.41
CA GLN A 159 6.56 0.24 4.14
C GLN A 159 6.78 -1.16 4.70
N VAL A 160 5.72 -1.85 5.13
CA VAL A 160 5.79 -3.21 5.66
C VAL A 160 5.97 -4.25 4.55
N LEU A 161 5.23 -4.10 3.43
CA LEU A 161 5.17 -5.11 2.38
C LEU A 161 6.30 -5.02 1.34
N ARG A 162 6.93 -3.85 1.18
CA ARG A 162 7.97 -3.61 0.17
C ARG A 162 9.27 -4.41 0.36
N THR A 163 9.50 -4.97 1.53
CA THR A 163 10.73 -5.70 1.88
C THR A 163 10.40 -7.00 2.59
N ASP A 164 11.28 -7.99 2.46
CA ASP A 164 11.20 -9.22 3.23
C ASP A 164 11.73 -9.04 4.68
N ARG A 165 12.59 -8.05 4.88
CA ARG A 165 13.24 -7.73 6.15
C ARG A 165 12.35 -6.90 7.07
N LYS A 166 12.82 -6.59 8.28
CA LYS A 166 12.11 -5.68 9.19
C LYS A 166 12.16 -4.26 8.62
N PRO A 167 10.99 -3.64 8.35
CA PRO A 167 10.94 -2.29 7.81
C PRO A 167 11.53 -1.30 8.80
N PHE A 168 12.11 -0.21 8.30
CA PHE A 168 12.79 0.85 9.04
C PHE A 168 14.08 0.44 9.76
N LEU A 169 14.21 -0.79 10.24
CA LEU A 169 15.38 -1.27 10.99
C LEU A 169 16.43 -1.91 10.06
N GLU A 170 16.02 -2.89 9.28
CA GLU A 170 16.89 -3.68 8.41
C GLU A 170 16.85 -3.26 6.95
N SER A 171 15.70 -2.74 6.48
CA SER A 171 15.52 -2.25 5.12
C SER A 171 14.80 -0.90 5.15
N ARG A 172 15.50 0.14 4.72
CA ARG A 172 14.95 1.50 4.64
C ARG A 172 14.46 1.77 3.23
N ALA A 173 13.27 2.33 3.11
CA ALA A 173 12.76 2.82 1.84
C ALA A 173 13.66 3.90 1.26
N SER A 174 13.62 4.06 -0.05
CA SER A 174 14.28 5.19 -0.71
C SER A 174 13.62 6.52 -0.31
N LEU A 175 14.37 7.60 -0.40
CA LEU A 175 13.86 8.93 -0.06
C LEU A 175 12.60 9.32 -0.86
N PRO A 176 12.51 9.06 -2.19
CA PRO A 176 11.28 9.32 -2.95
C PRO A 176 10.05 8.61 -2.38
N VAL A 177 10.17 7.35 -1.96
CA VAL A 177 9.06 6.59 -1.37
C VAL A 177 8.61 7.18 -0.03
N LEU A 178 9.57 7.58 0.81
CA LEU A 178 9.26 8.21 2.10
C LEU A 178 8.60 9.57 1.92
N LEU A 179 9.11 10.41 1.02
CA LEU A 179 8.56 11.74 0.76
C LEU A 179 7.17 11.67 0.13
N ALA A 180 6.96 10.77 -0.84
CA ALA A 180 5.65 10.57 -1.46
C ALA A 180 4.61 10.09 -0.43
N ALA A 181 4.97 9.12 0.42
CA ALA A 181 4.09 8.64 1.48
C ALA A 181 3.78 9.74 2.51
N ALA A 182 4.79 10.50 2.95
CA ALA A 182 4.60 11.60 3.89
C ALA A 182 3.72 12.72 3.30
N ALA A 183 3.95 13.09 2.04
CA ALA A 183 3.14 14.08 1.34
C ALA A 183 1.68 13.62 1.21
N ALA A 184 1.44 12.38 0.76
CA ALA A 184 0.09 11.83 0.63
C ALA A 184 -0.63 11.75 1.99
N ALA A 185 0.05 11.31 3.04
CA ALA A 185 -0.52 11.29 4.40
C ALA A 185 -0.87 12.69 4.90
N SER A 186 0.00 13.69 4.66
CA SER A 186 -0.23 15.09 5.05
C SER A 186 -1.41 15.69 4.30
N VAL A 187 -1.52 15.44 3.00
CA VAL A 187 -2.66 15.86 2.19
C VAL A 187 -3.94 15.22 2.71
N ALA A 188 -3.96 13.91 2.94
CA ALA A 188 -5.14 13.21 3.45
C ALA A 188 -5.59 13.73 4.82
N ALA A 189 -4.64 14.02 5.72
CA ALA A 189 -4.94 14.59 7.02
C ALA A 189 -5.48 16.03 6.94
N ALA A 190 -5.02 16.82 5.97
CA ALA A 190 -5.41 18.22 5.79
C ALA A 190 -6.75 18.37 5.05
N VAL A 191 -7.03 17.51 4.06
CA VAL A 191 -8.19 17.64 3.18
C VAL A 191 -9.52 17.86 3.90
N PRO A 192 -9.88 17.12 4.99
CA PRO A 192 -11.14 17.33 5.70
C PRO A 192 -11.34 18.76 6.25
N PHE A 193 -10.28 19.52 6.43
CA PHE A 193 -10.30 20.89 6.94
C PHE A 193 -10.31 21.96 5.84
N THR A 194 -10.26 21.57 4.56
CA THR A 194 -10.16 22.47 3.40
C THR A 194 -11.48 22.66 2.68
N ALA A 195 -11.54 23.63 1.77
CA ALA A 195 -12.68 23.80 0.85
C ALA A 195 -12.85 22.56 -0.06
N LEU A 196 -11.76 21.94 -0.50
CA LEU A 196 -11.80 20.69 -1.28
C LEU A 196 -12.45 19.56 -0.47
N GLY A 197 -12.11 19.41 0.80
CA GLY A 197 -12.74 18.40 1.66
C GLY A 197 -14.24 18.61 1.77
N ARG A 198 -14.68 19.86 1.96
CA ARG A 198 -16.11 20.20 2.00
C ARG A 198 -16.82 19.86 0.67
N SER A 199 -16.20 20.14 -0.47
CA SER A 199 -16.78 19.77 -1.78
C SER A 199 -16.85 18.25 -2.01
N LEU A 200 -15.98 17.49 -1.35
CA LEU A 200 -16.02 16.03 -1.32
C LEU A 200 -17.01 15.47 -0.27
N GLY A 201 -17.68 16.32 0.51
CA GLY A 201 -18.58 15.88 1.59
C GLY A 201 -17.85 15.46 2.86
N LEU A 202 -16.58 15.84 3.03
CA LEU A 202 -15.80 15.60 4.25
C LEU A 202 -15.90 16.77 5.21
N THR A 203 -15.69 16.52 6.49
CA THR A 203 -15.67 17.51 7.57
C THR A 203 -14.48 17.37 8.46
N GLY A 204 -14.09 18.44 9.15
CA GLY A 204 -12.97 18.45 10.07
C GLY A 204 -13.11 17.43 11.19
N LEU A 205 -12.01 16.77 11.53
CA LEU A 205 -11.95 15.75 12.57
C LEU A 205 -11.68 16.37 13.94
N PRO A 206 -12.31 15.88 15.02
CA PRO A 206 -12.07 16.37 16.38
C PRO A 206 -10.66 16.01 16.87
N GLY A 207 -10.11 16.81 17.80
CA GLY A 207 -8.76 16.61 18.32
C GLY A 207 -8.54 15.22 18.95
N GLY A 208 -9.56 14.65 19.57
CA GLY A 208 -9.51 13.30 20.17
C GLY A 208 -9.38 12.16 19.16
N TYR A 209 -9.59 12.42 17.85
CA TYR A 209 -9.41 11.42 16.79
C TYR A 209 -7.94 11.03 16.60
N TRP A 210 -7.02 11.99 16.68
CA TRP A 210 -5.61 11.78 16.35
C TRP A 210 -4.89 10.78 17.26
N PRO A 211 -5.05 10.80 18.59
CA PRO A 211 -4.47 9.77 19.47
C PRO A 211 -5.02 8.37 19.16
N LEU A 212 -6.32 8.26 18.86
CA LEU A 212 -6.93 6.97 18.50
C LEU A 212 -6.43 6.47 17.15
N LEU A 213 -6.31 7.34 16.16
CA LEU A 213 -5.68 7.00 14.88
C LEU A 213 -4.26 6.48 15.09
N LEU A 214 -3.45 7.15 15.91
CA LEU A 214 -2.08 6.71 16.21
C LEU A 214 -2.06 5.32 16.87
N ALA A 215 -2.98 5.03 17.80
CA ALA A 215 -3.10 3.71 18.41
C ALA A 215 -3.49 2.64 17.38
N ILE A 216 -4.50 2.90 16.54
CA ILE A 216 -4.95 2.02 15.46
C ILE A 216 -3.79 1.71 14.49
N VAL A 217 -3.10 2.73 14.03
CA VAL A 217 -1.99 2.62 13.08
C VAL A 217 -0.81 1.85 13.67
N THR A 218 -0.49 2.09 14.95
CA THR A 218 0.57 1.36 15.65
C THR A 218 0.22 -0.12 15.75
N ALA A 219 -0.99 -0.45 16.21
CA ALA A 219 -1.46 -1.82 16.29
C ALA A 219 -1.48 -2.51 14.91
N TYR A 220 -1.90 -1.78 13.86
CA TYR A 220 -1.87 -2.25 12.48
C TYR A 220 -0.47 -2.66 12.01
N VAL A 221 0.53 -1.83 12.24
CA VAL A 221 1.93 -2.12 11.82
C VAL A 221 2.45 -3.37 12.52
N PHE A 222 2.22 -3.52 13.82
CA PHE A 222 2.62 -4.72 14.56
C PHE A 222 1.89 -5.97 14.08
N HIS A 223 0.58 -5.89 13.85
CA HIS A 223 -0.21 -7.01 13.33
C HIS A 223 0.23 -7.40 11.93
N ALA A 224 0.40 -6.43 11.02
CA ALA A 224 0.87 -6.68 9.66
C ALA A 224 2.26 -7.35 9.65
N GLN A 225 3.16 -6.95 10.57
CA GLN A 225 4.46 -7.63 10.76
C GLN A 225 4.30 -9.06 11.28
N GLY A 226 3.39 -9.29 12.20
CA GLY A 226 3.08 -10.64 12.71
C GLY A 226 2.53 -11.56 11.63
N VAL A 227 1.59 -11.08 10.81
CA VAL A 227 1.03 -11.83 9.68
C VAL A 227 2.09 -12.09 8.61
N LYS A 228 2.95 -11.12 8.32
CA LYS A 228 4.10 -11.30 7.44
C LYS A 228 5.02 -12.41 7.95
N TRP A 229 5.35 -12.41 9.22
CA TRP A 229 6.17 -13.46 9.83
C TRP A 229 5.50 -14.82 9.72
N ALA A 230 4.20 -14.95 10.04
CA ALA A 230 3.42 -16.17 9.93
C ALA A 230 3.33 -16.68 8.48
N TYR A 231 3.12 -15.77 7.51
CA TYR A 231 3.12 -16.10 6.09
C TYR A 231 4.46 -16.72 5.64
N ARG A 232 5.58 -16.12 6.05
CA ARG A 232 6.92 -16.64 5.74
C ARG A 232 7.17 -18.03 6.32
N GLN A 233 6.74 -18.26 7.56
CA GLN A 233 6.84 -19.58 8.21
C GLN A 233 6.02 -20.64 7.45
N ARG A 234 4.84 -20.26 6.97
CA ARG A 234 3.90 -21.18 6.33
C ARG A 234 4.26 -21.54 4.88
N PHE A 235 4.82 -20.57 4.13
CA PHE A 235 5.03 -20.70 2.69
C PHE A 235 6.51 -20.68 2.26
N GLY A 236 7.44 -20.87 3.16
CA GLY A 236 8.85 -21.15 2.84
C GLY A 236 9.67 -19.95 2.37
N GLY A 237 9.35 -18.73 2.79
CA GLY A 237 10.26 -17.57 2.66
C GLY A 237 10.18 -16.81 1.33
N GLU A 238 9.32 -17.13 0.40
CA GLU A 238 9.10 -16.32 -0.81
C GLU A 238 8.10 -15.19 -0.51
N TRP A 239 8.64 -14.05 -0.09
CA TRP A 239 7.83 -12.87 0.22
C TRP A 239 7.57 -12.00 -1.02
N LEU A 240 8.60 -11.75 -1.83
CA LEU A 240 8.56 -11.00 -3.08
C LEU A 240 8.87 -11.89 -4.27
#